data_249cbda4db513aaabf51aef9b3822efb
#
_entry.id   249cbda4db513aaabf51aef9b3822efb
#
_cell.length_a   1.000
_cell.length_b   1.000
_cell.length_c   1.000
_cell.angle_alpha   90.00
_cell.angle_beta   90.00
_cell.angle_gamma   90.00
#
_symmetry.space_group_name_H-M   'P 1'
#
loop_
_entity.id
_entity.type
_entity.pdbx_description
1 polymer ?
#
loop_
_entity_poly.entity_id
_entity_poly.type
_entity_poly.pdbx_seq_one_letter_code
_entity_poly.pdbx_strand_id
1 'polypeptide(L)'
;DVNTVLTGGFERGNLWYNEPKTLDVAFDVIGDIVLSAASQQYGGFTVPSVEEILAPYAEKSYEKYTDKYMDLGLPEDKAREVALKDVERDMEQGFQGWEYKFNSVSSSRGDYPFITMTAGTGKSRFAKMATITMLNVRKKGQGKEGHKKPVLFPKIVFLYDEKLHGPGGELEDVFEAGIDCSSKTMYPDWLSLTGEGYIASMYKRYGKIISPMGCRAFLSPWYERGGMKPADEADTPVFVGRFNIGVVSLHLPMILAKARQESRDFYEVLDYYLELIRKIHIRTYAYLGEMKASTNPLAYCEGGFYGGHLGLHDKIKPLLKTATASFGITAFNELQQLYNGKSLVEDGQFALDVLKHINDKVNQFKEEDGHLYAIYATPAENLCGLQVKQFRNKYGIIENVSDREYVSNGFHCHVTEDITPIQKQ
;
A
#
# COMPACT_ATOMS: atom_id res chain seq x y z
N ASP A 1 6.99 -7.25 -7.40
CA ASP A 1 8.17 -6.46 -7.79
C ASP A 1 8.13 -6.17 -9.29
N VAL A 2 7.70 -4.96 -9.64
CA VAL A 2 7.55 -4.54 -11.05
C VAL A 2 8.90 -4.50 -11.76
N ASN A 3 9.93 -4.03 -11.07
CA ASN A 3 11.26 -3.91 -11.66
C ASN A 3 11.84 -5.28 -12.06
N THR A 4 11.69 -6.29 -11.19
CA THR A 4 12.12 -7.67 -11.49
C THR A 4 11.36 -8.22 -12.70
N VAL A 5 10.04 -8.01 -12.78
CA VAL A 5 9.22 -8.47 -13.92
C VAL A 5 9.63 -7.80 -15.23
N LEU A 6 9.95 -6.50 -15.23
CA LEU A 6 10.30 -5.77 -16.44
C LEU A 6 11.70 -6.14 -16.97
N THR A 7 12.66 -6.36 -16.07
CA THR A 7 14.06 -6.59 -16.45
C THR A 7 14.21 -7.91 -17.20
N GLY A 8 14.68 -7.84 -18.43
CA GLY A 8 14.86 -8.99 -19.31
C GLY A 8 13.58 -9.48 -20.01
N GLY A 9 12.44 -8.92 -19.69
CA GLY A 9 11.13 -9.34 -20.23
C GLY A 9 10.49 -10.48 -19.43
N PHE A 10 9.25 -10.83 -19.76
CA PHE A 10 8.45 -11.84 -19.05
C PHE A 10 7.39 -12.48 -19.95
N GLU A 11 6.93 -13.66 -19.57
CA GLU A 11 5.82 -14.35 -20.25
C GLU A 11 4.47 -14.01 -19.57
N ARG A 12 3.48 -13.71 -20.40
CA ARG A 12 2.09 -13.53 -19.95
C ARG A 12 1.12 -14.17 -20.92
N GLY A 13 0.44 -15.18 -20.46
CA GLY A 13 -0.38 -16.02 -21.33
C GLY A 13 0.49 -16.75 -22.36
N ASN A 14 0.27 -16.51 -23.64
CA ASN A 14 1.05 -17.10 -24.73
C ASN A 14 1.95 -16.07 -25.42
N LEU A 15 2.23 -14.94 -24.79
CA LEU A 15 2.99 -13.84 -25.35
C LEU A 15 4.18 -13.52 -24.46
N TRP A 16 5.32 -13.31 -25.12
CA TRP A 16 6.52 -12.76 -24.48
C TRP A 16 6.49 -11.23 -24.56
N TYR A 17 6.57 -10.60 -23.40
CA TYR A 17 6.75 -9.15 -23.27
C TYR A 17 8.24 -8.86 -23.19
N ASN A 18 8.78 -8.18 -24.18
CA ASN A 18 10.16 -7.71 -24.13
C ASN A 18 10.32 -6.58 -23.10
N GLU A 19 11.51 -6.46 -22.52
CA GLU A 19 11.85 -5.30 -21.72
C GLU A 19 11.63 -4.00 -22.51
N PRO A 20 10.95 -2.99 -21.95
CA PRO A 20 10.71 -1.72 -22.63
C PRO A 20 12.00 -1.03 -23.04
N LYS A 21 12.01 -0.44 -24.23
CA LYS A 21 13.14 0.35 -24.75
C LYS A 21 12.90 1.86 -24.72
N THR A 22 11.68 2.27 -24.40
CA THR A 22 11.24 3.65 -24.36
C THR A 22 10.25 3.87 -23.22
N LEU A 23 10.09 5.13 -22.83
CA LEU A 23 9.24 5.52 -21.70
C LEU A 23 7.76 5.22 -21.95
N ASP A 24 7.25 5.51 -23.14
CA ASP A 24 5.86 5.25 -23.54
C ASP A 24 5.52 3.75 -23.44
N VAL A 25 6.40 2.88 -23.97
CA VAL A 25 6.22 1.43 -23.84
C VAL A 25 6.31 0.97 -22.39
N ALA A 26 7.20 1.58 -21.57
CA ALA A 26 7.27 1.26 -20.15
C ALA A 26 5.96 1.58 -19.42
N PHE A 27 5.34 2.73 -19.70
CA PHE A 27 4.03 3.07 -19.16
C PHE A 27 2.95 2.03 -19.55
N ASP A 28 2.93 1.60 -20.80
CA ASP A 28 1.93 0.62 -21.28
C ASP A 28 2.14 -0.74 -20.60
N VAL A 29 3.36 -1.26 -20.59
CA VAL A 29 3.67 -2.58 -20.01
C VAL A 29 3.42 -2.59 -18.50
N ILE A 30 3.83 -1.55 -17.76
CA ILE A 30 3.54 -1.43 -16.32
C ILE A 30 2.02 -1.34 -16.09
N GLY A 31 1.30 -0.60 -16.92
CA GLY A 31 -0.17 -0.54 -16.88
C GLY A 31 -0.81 -1.92 -17.02
N ASP A 32 -0.31 -2.74 -17.92
CA ASP A 32 -0.79 -4.11 -18.13
C ASP A 32 -0.46 -5.04 -16.96
N ILE A 33 0.74 -4.91 -16.38
CA ILE A 33 1.12 -5.62 -15.14
C ILE A 33 0.15 -5.27 -14.01
N VAL A 34 -0.14 -3.97 -13.82
CA VAL A 34 -1.06 -3.49 -12.77
C VAL A 34 -2.47 -4.05 -12.96
N LEU A 35 -3.02 -4.02 -14.17
CA LEU A 35 -4.34 -4.58 -14.46
C LEU A 35 -4.37 -6.10 -14.27
N SER A 36 -3.30 -6.80 -14.66
CA SER A 36 -3.16 -8.24 -14.42
C SER A 36 -3.13 -8.55 -12.93
N ALA A 37 -2.31 -7.84 -12.15
CA ALA A 37 -2.24 -7.99 -10.71
C ALA A 37 -3.60 -7.71 -10.04
N ALA A 38 -4.31 -6.66 -10.46
CA ALA A 38 -5.63 -6.30 -9.94
C ALA A 38 -6.67 -7.41 -10.13
N SER A 39 -6.59 -8.16 -11.22
CA SER A 39 -7.52 -9.29 -11.47
C SER A 39 -7.20 -10.52 -10.62
N GLN A 40 -6.00 -10.64 -10.08
CA GLN A 40 -5.52 -11.78 -9.30
C GLN A 40 -5.47 -11.52 -7.79
N GLN A 41 -5.36 -10.26 -7.38
CA GLN A 41 -5.25 -9.88 -5.97
C GLN A 41 -6.59 -9.47 -5.40
N TYR A 42 -6.82 -9.82 -4.13
CA TYR A 42 -8.06 -9.50 -3.43
C TYR A 42 -8.07 -8.07 -2.85
N GLY A 43 -6.93 -7.51 -2.55
CA GLY A 43 -6.79 -6.20 -1.92
C GLY A 43 -5.91 -5.24 -2.70
N GLY A 44 -5.55 -4.13 -2.06
CA GLY A 44 -4.66 -3.14 -2.62
C GLY A 44 -3.22 -3.65 -2.77
N PHE A 45 -2.50 -3.08 -3.70
CA PHE A 45 -1.08 -3.36 -3.92
C PHE A 45 -0.35 -2.07 -4.29
N THR A 46 0.97 -2.10 -4.21
CA THR A 46 1.79 -0.90 -4.38
C THR A 46 2.92 -1.13 -5.37
N VAL A 47 3.14 -0.16 -6.23
CA VAL A 47 4.38 0.01 -6.99
C VAL A 47 5.25 0.99 -6.19
N PRO A 48 6.31 0.52 -5.53
CA PRO A 48 7.17 1.37 -4.73
C PRO A 48 8.11 2.19 -5.61
N SER A 49 8.37 3.45 -5.21
CA SER A 49 9.33 4.35 -5.86
C SER A 49 9.20 4.34 -7.38
N VAL A 50 7.99 4.63 -7.85
CA VAL A 50 7.63 4.54 -9.28
C VAL A 50 8.52 5.41 -10.16
N GLU A 51 9.00 6.52 -9.63
CA GLU A 51 9.93 7.43 -10.28
C GLU A 51 11.28 6.78 -10.61
N GLU A 52 11.77 5.92 -9.72
CA GLU A 52 13.01 5.17 -9.92
C GLU A 52 12.84 4.06 -10.97
N ILE A 53 11.64 3.48 -11.06
CA ILE A 53 11.33 2.47 -12.07
C ILE A 53 11.25 3.10 -13.46
N LEU A 54 10.69 4.31 -13.58
CA LEU A 54 10.50 5.01 -14.86
C LEU A 54 11.78 5.72 -15.35
N ALA A 55 12.63 6.18 -14.46
CA ALA A 55 13.80 6.99 -14.79
C ALA A 55 14.73 6.35 -15.84
N PRO A 56 15.09 5.04 -15.78
CA PRO A 56 15.92 4.41 -16.80
C PRO A 56 15.28 4.41 -18.20
N TYR A 57 13.96 4.28 -18.29
CA TYR A 57 13.26 4.31 -19.57
C TYR A 57 13.11 5.72 -20.11
N ALA A 58 13.01 6.71 -19.24
CA ALA A 58 13.06 8.12 -19.61
C ALA A 58 14.45 8.50 -20.17
N GLU A 59 15.54 8.00 -19.57
CA GLU A 59 16.89 8.19 -20.09
C GLU A 59 17.05 7.57 -21.48
N LYS A 60 16.63 6.31 -21.67
CA LYS A 60 16.65 5.64 -23.00
C LYS A 60 15.86 6.43 -24.05
N SER A 61 14.69 6.98 -23.67
CA SER A 61 13.90 7.83 -24.59
C SER A 61 14.60 9.14 -24.91
N TYR A 62 15.22 9.77 -23.90
CA TYR A 62 15.98 11.01 -24.08
C TYR A 62 17.17 10.84 -25.04
N GLU A 63 17.96 9.78 -24.86
CA GLU A 63 19.04 9.45 -25.76
C GLU A 63 18.53 9.22 -27.20
N LYS A 64 17.51 8.38 -27.35
CA LYS A 64 16.88 8.09 -28.65
C LYS A 64 16.37 9.35 -29.35
N TYR A 65 15.74 10.28 -28.62
CA TYR A 65 15.26 11.54 -29.21
C TYR A 65 16.42 12.47 -29.54
N THR A 66 17.44 12.54 -28.70
CA THR A 66 18.63 13.33 -28.97
C THR A 66 19.31 12.89 -30.27
N ASP A 67 19.56 11.59 -30.44
CA ASP A 67 20.16 11.02 -31.66
C ASP A 67 19.31 11.34 -32.89
N LYS A 68 18.00 11.13 -32.80
CA LYS A 68 17.05 11.45 -33.87
C LYS A 68 17.14 12.91 -34.31
N TYR A 69 17.23 13.84 -33.37
CA TYR A 69 17.31 15.26 -33.70
C TYR A 69 18.66 15.68 -34.24
N MET A 70 19.73 15.05 -33.77
CA MET A 70 21.06 15.24 -34.34
C MET A 70 21.12 14.71 -35.78
N ASP A 71 20.55 13.55 -36.08
CA ASP A 71 20.41 12.98 -37.43
C ASP A 71 19.62 13.87 -38.38
N LEU A 72 18.69 14.65 -37.85
CA LEU A 72 17.91 15.67 -38.58
C LEU A 72 18.69 17.00 -38.76
N GLY A 73 19.94 17.06 -38.25
CA GLY A 73 20.81 18.20 -38.45
C GLY A 73 20.76 19.29 -37.37
N LEU A 74 20.10 19.03 -36.23
CA LEU A 74 20.15 19.98 -35.10
C LEU A 74 21.52 19.91 -34.41
N PRO A 75 22.08 21.03 -33.96
CA PRO A 75 23.21 21.03 -33.05
C PRO A 75 22.87 20.27 -31.76
N GLU A 76 23.84 19.60 -31.13
CA GLU A 76 23.66 18.72 -29.98
C GLU A 76 22.95 19.40 -28.81
N ASP A 77 23.31 20.64 -28.49
CA ASP A 77 22.65 21.41 -27.42
C ASP A 77 21.15 21.62 -27.68
N LYS A 78 20.77 21.90 -28.92
CA LYS A 78 19.38 22.05 -29.34
C LYS A 78 18.66 20.71 -29.41
N ALA A 79 19.32 19.66 -29.93
CA ALA A 79 18.76 18.32 -29.95
C ALA A 79 18.41 17.85 -28.53
N ARG A 80 19.31 18.05 -27.58
CA ARG A 80 19.10 17.74 -26.15
C ARG A 80 17.95 18.54 -25.52
N GLU A 81 17.82 19.83 -25.83
CA GLU A 81 16.72 20.69 -25.34
C GLU A 81 15.36 20.18 -25.84
N VAL A 82 15.25 19.85 -27.13
CA VAL A 82 14.01 19.36 -27.71
C VAL A 82 13.68 17.97 -27.23
N ALA A 83 14.67 17.07 -27.15
CA ALA A 83 14.51 15.71 -26.63
C ALA A 83 13.97 15.71 -25.20
N LEU A 84 14.43 16.64 -24.35
CA LEU A 84 13.93 16.77 -22.99
C LEU A 84 12.44 17.11 -22.95
N LYS A 85 11.98 18.05 -23.78
CA LYS A 85 10.57 18.44 -23.88
C LYS A 85 9.70 17.27 -24.37
N ASP A 86 10.22 16.45 -25.27
CA ASP A 86 9.52 15.26 -25.73
C ASP A 86 9.38 14.22 -24.61
N VAL A 87 10.43 13.97 -23.84
CA VAL A 87 10.37 13.06 -22.67
C VAL A 87 9.39 13.58 -21.62
N GLU A 88 9.41 14.88 -21.33
CA GLU A 88 8.46 15.51 -20.39
C GLU A 88 7.00 15.31 -20.85
N ARG A 89 6.74 15.54 -22.16
CA ARG A 89 5.42 15.29 -22.75
C ARG A 89 5.01 13.83 -22.67
N ASP A 90 5.91 12.90 -23.01
CA ASP A 90 5.63 11.46 -22.95
C ASP A 90 5.33 11.02 -21.52
N MET A 91 6.03 11.59 -20.54
CA MET A 91 5.80 11.34 -19.13
C MET A 91 4.43 11.87 -18.68
N GLU A 92 4.05 13.08 -19.09
CA GLU A 92 2.72 13.64 -18.82
C GLU A 92 1.61 12.77 -19.42
N GLN A 93 1.76 12.36 -20.69
CA GLN A 93 0.80 11.49 -21.36
C GLN A 93 0.72 10.10 -20.72
N GLY A 94 1.86 9.56 -20.30
CA GLY A 94 1.92 8.27 -19.60
C GLY A 94 1.16 8.28 -18.28
N PHE A 95 1.39 9.26 -17.40
CA PHE A 95 0.64 9.39 -16.15
C PHE A 95 -0.84 9.68 -16.39
N GLN A 96 -1.19 10.50 -17.36
CA GLN A 96 -2.58 10.73 -17.75
C GLN A 96 -3.23 9.43 -18.23
N GLY A 97 -2.53 8.63 -19.03
CA GLY A 97 -2.98 7.33 -19.50
C GLY A 97 -3.23 6.36 -18.33
N TRP A 98 -2.37 6.34 -17.31
CA TRP A 98 -2.60 5.55 -16.10
C TRP A 98 -3.82 6.03 -15.30
N GLU A 99 -4.01 7.34 -15.16
CA GLU A 99 -5.20 7.86 -14.48
C GLU A 99 -6.48 7.44 -15.22
N TYR A 100 -6.51 7.43 -16.56
CA TYR A 100 -7.64 6.88 -17.31
C TYR A 100 -7.78 5.38 -17.11
N LYS A 101 -6.70 4.63 -17.33
CA LYS A 101 -6.68 3.16 -17.27
C LYS A 101 -7.16 2.65 -15.91
N PHE A 102 -6.64 3.20 -14.80
CA PHE A 102 -6.93 2.71 -13.46
C PHE A 102 -8.27 3.18 -12.88
N ASN A 103 -8.92 4.15 -13.51
CA ASN A 103 -10.25 4.63 -13.08
C ASN A 103 -11.38 4.25 -14.05
N SER A 104 -11.07 3.62 -15.18
CA SER A 104 -12.07 3.24 -16.19
C SER A 104 -12.04 1.77 -16.58
N VAL A 105 -10.92 1.07 -16.38
CA VAL A 105 -10.79 -0.36 -16.70
C VAL A 105 -10.90 -1.19 -15.43
N SER A 106 -12.02 -1.89 -15.29
CA SER A 106 -12.23 -2.79 -14.17
C SER A 106 -11.50 -4.13 -14.35
N SER A 107 -11.23 -4.81 -13.24
CA SER A 107 -10.77 -6.20 -13.22
C SER A 107 -11.89 -7.14 -13.72
N SER A 108 -11.55 -8.42 -13.95
CA SER A 108 -12.54 -9.47 -14.28
C SER A 108 -13.64 -9.64 -13.21
N ARG A 109 -13.43 -9.13 -12.00
CA ARG A 109 -14.41 -9.14 -10.90
C ARG A 109 -15.29 -7.89 -10.86
N GLY A 110 -15.09 -6.94 -11.75
CA GLY A 110 -15.81 -5.66 -11.78
C GLY A 110 -15.21 -4.56 -10.90
N ASP A 111 -14.13 -4.84 -10.16
CA ASP A 111 -13.46 -3.85 -9.31
C ASP A 111 -12.39 -3.09 -10.11
N TYR A 112 -12.22 -1.81 -9.81
CA TYR A 112 -11.06 -1.06 -10.28
C TYR A 112 -9.78 -1.47 -9.51
N PRO A 113 -8.59 -1.35 -10.14
CA PRO A 113 -7.35 -1.70 -9.46
C PRO A 113 -7.08 -0.75 -8.29
N PHE A 114 -7.06 -1.32 -7.07
CA PHE A 114 -6.72 -0.57 -5.86
C PHE A 114 -5.20 -0.42 -5.75
N ILE A 115 -4.66 0.38 -6.65
CA ILE A 115 -3.22 0.60 -6.81
C ILE A 115 -2.74 1.83 -6.05
N THR A 116 -1.62 1.67 -5.35
CA THR A 116 -0.86 2.75 -4.73
C THR A 116 0.50 2.87 -5.43
N MET A 117 0.97 4.06 -5.60
CA MET A 117 2.32 4.37 -6.07
C MET A 117 3.00 5.26 -5.05
N THR A 118 4.21 4.90 -4.64
CA THR A 118 5.02 5.79 -3.80
C THR A 118 6.06 6.48 -4.66
N ALA A 119 6.38 7.73 -4.32
CA ALA A 119 7.40 8.54 -4.97
C ALA A 119 7.88 9.65 -4.04
N GLY A 120 8.96 10.32 -4.41
CA GLY A 120 9.43 11.51 -3.72
C GLY A 120 10.91 11.52 -3.36
N THR A 121 11.59 10.37 -3.34
CA THR A 121 13.00 10.27 -2.92
C THR A 121 13.99 10.13 -4.07
N GLY A 122 13.50 9.99 -5.30
CA GLY A 122 14.34 9.84 -6.49
C GLY A 122 15.10 11.12 -6.82
N LYS A 123 16.44 11.03 -6.92
CA LYS A 123 17.33 12.18 -7.09
C LYS A 123 17.75 12.43 -8.53
N SER A 124 17.70 11.40 -9.38
CA SER A 124 18.07 11.57 -10.77
C SER A 124 17.16 12.57 -11.47
N ARG A 125 17.65 13.21 -12.51
CA ARG A 125 16.89 14.19 -13.31
C ARG A 125 15.50 13.67 -13.69
N PHE A 126 15.45 12.44 -14.19
CA PHE A 126 14.20 11.87 -14.66
C PHE A 126 13.32 11.32 -13.54
N ALA A 127 13.90 10.91 -12.41
CA ALA A 127 13.10 10.56 -11.23
C ALA A 127 12.41 11.80 -10.63
N LYS A 128 13.13 12.93 -10.49
CA LYS A 128 12.53 14.22 -10.11
C LYS A 128 11.41 14.62 -11.06
N MET A 129 11.69 14.58 -12.37
CA MET A 129 10.70 14.90 -13.41
C MET A 129 9.47 13.99 -13.28
N ALA A 130 9.64 12.69 -13.08
CA ALA A 130 8.53 11.74 -12.94
C ALA A 130 7.64 12.08 -11.73
N THR A 131 8.24 12.36 -10.57
CA THR A 131 7.46 12.73 -9.38
C THR A 131 6.69 14.03 -9.59
N ILE A 132 7.35 15.08 -10.07
CA ILE A 132 6.72 16.40 -10.32
C ILE A 132 5.60 16.27 -11.37
N THR A 133 5.86 15.54 -12.46
CA THR A 133 4.87 15.35 -13.53
C THR A 133 3.65 14.57 -13.05
N MET A 134 3.84 13.49 -12.28
CA MET A 134 2.75 12.71 -11.68
C MET A 134 1.86 13.59 -10.80
N LEU A 135 2.45 14.41 -9.93
CA LEU A 135 1.72 15.32 -9.06
C LEU A 135 0.98 16.39 -9.85
N ASN A 136 1.59 16.94 -10.91
CA ASN A 136 0.98 17.93 -11.78
C ASN A 136 -0.19 17.35 -12.58
N VAL A 137 -0.10 16.15 -13.09
CA VAL A 137 -1.21 15.44 -13.77
C VAL A 137 -2.38 15.26 -12.81
N ARG A 138 -2.12 14.76 -11.58
CA ARG A 138 -3.13 14.63 -10.55
C ARG A 138 -3.80 15.98 -10.22
N LYS A 139 -3.03 17.04 -10.06
CA LYS A 139 -3.51 18.38 -9.79
C LYS A 139 -4.39 18.95 -10.91
N LYS A 140 -4.04 18.70 -12.19
CA LYS A 140 -4.84 19.09 -13.35
C LYS A 140 -6.20 18.38 -13.38
N GLY A 141 -6.26 17.14 -12.88
CA GLY A 141 -7.44 16.29 -12.92
C GLY A 141 -7.82 15.83 -14.33
N GLN A 142 -8.85 14.97 -14.39
CA GLN A 142 -9.34 14.37 -15.63
C GLN A 142 -10.80 14.77 -15.90
N GLY A 143 -11.17 14.84 -17.17
CA GLY A 143 -12.52 15.19 -17.60
C GLY A 143 -12.54 16.22 -18.73
N LYS A 144 -13.74 16.65 -19.10
CA LYS A 144 -13.94 17.68 -20.11
C LYS A 144 -13.40 19.02 -19.65
N GLU A 145 -13.00 19.86 -20.58
CA GLU A 145 -12.58 21.23 -20.31
C GLU A 145 -13.63 21.95 -19.45
N GLY A 146 -13.18 22.64 -18.40
CA GLY A 146 -14.05 23.32 -17.42
C GLY A 146 -14.72 22.38 -16.39
N HIS A 147 -14.57 21.05 -16.52
CA HIS A 147 -15.17 20.06 -15.62
C HIS A 147 -14.17 19.00 -15.15
N LYS A 148 -12.88 19.32 -15.11
CA LYS A 148 -11.85 18.42 -14.66
C LYS A 148 -11.97 18.19 -13.15
N LYS A 149 -11.81 16.90 -12.74
CA LYS A 149 -11.84 16.49 -11.32
C LYS A 149 -10.64 15.59 -11.04
N PRO A 150 -10.10 15.63 -9.83
CA PRO A 150 -9.12 14.66 -9.39
C PRO A 150 -9.71 13.25 -9.43
N VAL A 151 -8.89 12.27 -9.81
CA VAL A 151 -9.27 10.85 -9.84
C VAL A 151 -8.79 10.14 -8.58
N LEU A 152 -9.33 8.93 -8.33
CA LEU A 152 -8.99 8.16 -7.13
C LEU A 152 -7.66 7.40 -7.28
N PHE A 153 -7.44 6.79 -8.44
CA PHE A 153 -6.30 5.90 -8.67
C PHE A 153 -5.33 6.41 -9.76
N PRO A 154 -4.04 6.11 -9.61
CA PRO A 154 -3.41 5.47 -8.44
C PRO A 154 -3.51 6.34 -7.18
N LYS A 155 -3.58 5.73 -6.00
CA LYS A 155 -3.28 6.46 -4.77
C LYS A 155 -1.81 6.85 -4.80
N ILE A 156 -1.50 8.08 -4.44
CA ILE A 156 -0.12 8.59 -4.43
C ILE A 156 0.29 8.76 -2.97
N VAL A 157 1.42 8.19 -2.60
CA VAL A 157 2.04 8.38 -1.29
C VAL A 157 3.39 9.06 -1.49
N PHE A 158 3.53 10.26 -0.96
CA PHE A 158 4.78 11.01 -0.99
C PHE A 158 5.68 10.56 0.15
N LEU A 159 6.91 10.21 -0.19
CA LEU A 159 7.94 9.75 0.74
C LEU A 159 8.74 10.98 1.21
N TYR A 160 8.44 11.47 2.41
CA TYR A 160 9.04 12.69 2.95
C TYR A 160 10.26 12.38 3.82
N ASP A 161 11.40 12.94 3.44
CA ASP A 161 12.64 12.99 4.24
C ASP A 161 13.03 14.45 4.43
N GLU A 162 13.09 14.92 5.70
CA GLU A 162 13.42 16.30 6.04
C GLU A 162 14.73 16.79 5.43
N LYS A 163 15.74 15.90 5.34
CA LYS A 163 17.04 16.26 4.76
C LYS A 163 17.00 16.49 3.25
N LEU A 164 16.10 15.80 2.57
CA LEU A 164 15.95 15.92 1.11
C LEU A 164 14.98 17.04 0.74
N HIS A 165 13.91 17.20 1.51
CA HIS A 165 12.75 18.03 1.16
C HIS A 165 12.63 19.32 1.99
N GLY A 166 13.40 19.42 3.08
CA GLY A 166 13.43 20.63 3.90
C GLY A 166 14.09 21.81 3.18
N PRO A 167 14.06 23.01 3.78
CA PRO A 167 14.63 24.21 3.18
C PRO A 167 16.10 24.03 2.76
N GLY A 168 16.40 24.28 1.48
CA GLY A 168 17.72 24.06 0.88
C GLY A 168 18.05 22.60 0.57
N GLY A 169 17.12 21.67 0.74
CA GLY A 169 17.29 20.27 0.38
C GLY A 169 17.32 20.04 -1.13
N GLU A 170 17.94 18.95 -1.55
CA GLU A 170 18.12 18.60 -2.97
C GLU A 170 16.79 18.38 -3.72
N LEU A 171 15.73 18.05 -2.99
CA LEU A 171 14.39 17.74 -3.50
C LEU A 171 13.32 18.70 -2.95
N GLU A 172 13.70 19.93 -2.57
CA GLU A 172 12.77 20.95 -2.09
C GLU A 172 11.70 21.28 -3.15
N ASP A 173 12.10 21.36 -4.43
CA ASP A 173 11.19 21.57 -5.57
C ASP A 173 10.16 20.45 -5.74
N VAL A 174 10.56 19.21 -5.46
CA VAL A 174 9.65 18.04 -5.47
C VAL A 174 8.64 18.12 -4.33
N PHE A 175 9.08 18.56 -3.15
CA PHE A 175 8.22 18.78 -1.99
C PHE A 175 7.20 19.90 -2.26
N GLU A 176 7.63 21.02 -2.82
CA GLU A 176 6.75 22.13 -3.20
C GLU A 176 5.64 21.67 -4.17
N ALA A 177 6.00 20.85 -5.17
CA ALA A 177 5.01 20.26 -6.08
C ALA A 177 4.02 19.34 -5.34
N GLY A 178 4.47 18.61 -4.34
CA GLY A 178 3.63 17.78 -3.46
C GLY A 178 2.64 18.63 -2.66
N ILE A 179 3.09 19.68 -2.02
CA ILE A 179 2.24 20.63 -1.26
C ILE A 179 1.21 21.31 -2.17
N ASP A 180 1.64 21.79 -3.34
CA ASP A 180 0.71 22.41 -4.30
C ASP A 180 -0.36 21.43 -4.79
N CYS A 181 0.01 20.16 -5.02
CA CYS A 181 -0.94 19.12 -5.36
C CYS A 181 -1.92 18.85 -4.20
N SER A 182 -1.42 18.69 -2.96
CA SER A 182 -2.24 18.45 -1.77
C SER A 182 -3.25 19.56 -1.53
N SER A 183 -2.86 20.80 -1.76
CA SER A 183 -3.72 21.96 -1.56
C SER A 183 -4.99 21.96 -2.45
N LYS A 184 -4.97 21.20 -3.55
CA LYS A 184 -6.05 21.18 -4.55
C LYS A 184 -6.80 19.86 -4.63
N THR A 185 -6.16 18.75 -4.24
CA THR A 185 -6.68 17.42 -4.52
C THR A 185 -6.77 16.49 -3.31
N MET A 186 -6.26 16.91 -2.16
CA MET A 186 -6.03 16.07 -0.97
C MET A 186 -5.06 14.90 -1.20
N TYR A 187 -4.36 14.85 -2.33
CA TYR A 187 -3.25 13.94 -2.63
C TYR A 187 -1.97 14.75 -2.83
N PRO A 188 -0.81 14.14 -2.60
CA PRO A 188 -0.53 12.79 -2.10
C PRO A 188 -0.84 12.60 -0.61
N ASP A 189 -1.01 11.34 -0.17
CA ASP A 189 -0.84 10.98 1.22
C ASP A 189 0.65 11.10 1.58
N TRP A 190 0.95 11.44 2.83
CA TRP A 190 2.33 11.72 3.25
C TRP A 190 2.85 10.61 4.17
N LEU A 191 4.01 10.04 3.82
CA LEU A 191 4.73 9.08 4.65
C LEU A 191 6.07 9.70 5.09
N SER A 192 6.18 10.00 6.38
CA SER A 192 7.43 10.51 6.94
C SER A 192 8.47 9.39 7.06
N LEU A 193 9.64 9.65 6.49
CA LEU A 193 10.86 8.85 6.64
C LEU A 193 11.78 9.42 7.74
N THR A 194 11.33 10.50 8.40
CA THR A 194 12.03 11.20 9.49
C THR A 194 11.35 10.88 10.82
N GLY A 195 12.10 10.87 11.90
CA GLY A 195 11.60 10.59 13.26
C GLY A 195 11.99 9.22 13.78
N GLU A 196 11.26 8.74 14.80
CA GLU A 196 11.56 7.50 15.54
C GLU A 196 10.62 6.33 15.22
N GLY A 197 9.69 6.51 14.28
CA GLY A 197 8.76 5.48 13.89
C GLY A 197 9.43 4.29 13.19
N TYR A 198 8.73 3.15 13.16
CA TYR A 198 9.24 1.91 12.56
C TYR A 198 9.74 2.10 11.12
N ILE A 199 8.98 2.78 10.26
CA ILE A 199 9.35 3.01 8.86
C ILE A 199 10.60 3.89 8.76
N ALA A 200 10.65 4.98 9.53
CA ALA A 200 11.80 5.88 9.58
C ALA A 200 13.05 5.16 10.09
N SER A 201 12.92 4.32 11.10
CA SER A 201 14.03 3.50 11.64
C SER A 201 14.59 2.52 10.61
N MET A 202 13.71 1.87 9.83
CA MET A 202 14.11 0.97 8.75
C MET A 202 14.80 1.71 7.61
N TYR A 203 14.27 2.87 7.22
CA TYR A 203 14.89 3.73 6.23
C TYR A 203 16.28 4.23 6.67
N LYS A 204 16.39 4.72 7.90
CA LYS A 204 17.67 5.16 8.48
C LYS A 204 18.73 4.06 8.50
N ARG A 205 18.33 2.81 8.81
CA ARG A 205 19.25 1.68 8.92
C ARG A 205 19.67 1.11 7.58
N TYR A 206 18.75 0.97 6.63
CA TYR A 206 18.98 0.22 5.40
C TYR A 206 18.98 1.09 4.13
N GLY A 207 18.62 2.38 4.21
CA GLY A 207 18.47 3.25 3.05
C GLY A 207 17.34 2.85 2.10
N LYS A 208 16.48 1.91 2.53
CA LYS A 208 15.36 1.37 1.74
C LYS A 208 14.03 1.61 2.46
N ILE A 209 12.97 1.72 1.70
CA ILE A 209 11.66 2.13 2.19
C ILE A 209 10.72 0.94 2.21
N ILE A 210 10.04 0.76 3.34
CA ILE A 210 8.88 -0.13 3.44
C ILE A 210 7.67 0.66 2.96
N SER A 211 7.24 0.38 1.74
CA SER A 211 6.06 1.02 1.16
C SER A 211 4.77 0.46 1.76
N PRO A 212 3.74 1.30 1.97
CA PRO A 212 2.43 0.82 2.37
C PRO A 212 1.79 0.00 1.25
N MET A 213 1.09 -1.08 1.59
CA MET A 213 0.19 -1.76 0.67
C MET A 213 -1.19 -1.10 0.73
N GLY A 214 -1.70 -0.71 -0.43
CA GLY A 214 -2.88 0.14 -0.45
C GLY A 214 -2.58 1.45 0.28
N CYS A 215 -3.36 1.77 1.33
CA CYS A 215 -3.20 3.04 2.02
C CYS A 215 -2.57 2.95 3.42
N ARG A 216 -2.61 1.78 4.11
CA ARG A 216 -2.26 1.70 5.54
C ARG A 216 -1.63 0.38 5.99
N ALA A 217 -1.49 -0.60 5.13
CA ALA A 217 -0.93 -1.88 5.52
C ALA A 217 0.58 -1.89 5.33
N PHE A 218 1.31 -2.14 6.40
CA PHE A 218 2.74 -2.39 6.36
C PHE A 218 3.01 -3.84 6.74
N LEU A 219 3.88 -4.50 5.98
CA LEU A 219 4.27 -5.87 6.27
C LEU A 219 5.35 -5.91 7.37
N SER A 220 5.26 -6.89 8.25
CA SER A 220 6.34 -7.18 9.20
C SER A 220 7.64 -7.50 8.46
N PRO A 221 8.83 -7.15 8.96
CA PRO A 221 10.08 -7.52 8.33
C PRO A 221 10.21 -9.03 8.12
N TRP A 222 10.80 -9.38 7.00
CA TRP A 222 11.29 -10.74 6.72
C TRP A 222 12.71 -10.60 6.21
N TYR A 223 13.65 -11.24 6.89
CA TYR A 223 15.08 -11.15 6.57
C TYR A 223 15.50 -12.30 5.66
N GLU A 224 16.36 -12.02 4.70
CA GLU A 224 16.75 -12.99 3.66
C GLU A 224 17.36 -14.26 4.22
N ARG A 225 18.19 -14.16 5.29
CA ARG A 225 18.86 -15.28 5.92
C ARG A 225 18.19 -15.78 7.19
N GLY A 226 17.76 -14.86 8.05
CA GLY A 226 17.21 -15.19 9.37
C GLY A 226 15.69 -15.35 9.41
N GLY A 227 14.98 -15.01 8.36
CA GLY A 227 13.52 -15.11 8.31
C GLY A 227 12.84 -14.05 9.17
N MET A 228 12.09 -14.43 10.19
CA MET A 228 11.36 -13.48 11.06
C MET A 228 12.26 -12.61 11.93
N LYS A 229 13.48 -13.04 12.22
CA LYS A 229 14.49 -12.28 12.97
C LYS A 229 15.78 -12.25 12.14
N PRO A 230 16.56 -11.16 12.20
CA PRO A 230 17.83 -11.12 11.46
C PRO A 230 18.80 -12.20 11.98
N ALA A 231 19.50 -12.86 11.07
CA ALA A 231 20.55 -13.84 11.44
C ALA A 231 21.75 -13.16 12.09
N ASP A 232 22.08 -11.95 11.64
CA ASP A 232 23.12 -11.07 12.16
C ASP A 232 22.87 -9.61 11.75
N GLU A 233 23.77 -8.69 12.11
CA GLU A 233 23.63 -7.26 11.82
C GLU A 233 23.68 -6.91 10.31
N ALA A 234 24.26 -7.79 9.49
CA ALA A 234 24.37 -7.61 8.05
C ALA A 234 23.19 -8.25 7.27
N ASP A 235 22.28 -8.93 7.98
CA ASP A 235 21.09 -9.51 7.35
C ASP A 235 20.10 -8.41 6.97
N THR A 236 19.64 -8.44 5.72
CA THR A 236 18.77 -7.42 5.16
C THR A 236 17.33 -7.90 5.06
N PRO A 237 16.35 -7.04 5.40
CA PRO A 237 14.95 -7.36 5.15
C PRO A 237 14.63 -7.32 3.65
N VAL A 238 13.66 -8.12 3.26
CA VAL A 238 13.05 -8.04 1.92
C VAL A 238 12.02 -6.92 1.90
N PHE A 239 12.29 -5.88 1.11
CA PHE A 239 11.46 -4.67 1.05
C PHE A 239 10.36 -4.74 -0.01
N VAL A 240 10.55 -5.49 -1.09
CA VAL A 240 9.67 -5.52 -2.27
C VAL A 240 9.28 -6.95 -2.61
N GLY A 241 8.14 -7.13 -3.27
CA GLY A 241 7.64 -8.42 -3.72
C GLY A 241 6.98 -9.28 -2.63
N ARG A 242 6.73 -8.72 -1.46
CA ARG A 242 6.03 -9.43 -0.37
C ARG A 242 4.53 -9.15 -0.43
N PHE A 243 3.72 -9.99 0.21
CA PHE A 243 2.27 -9.91 0.11
C PHE A 243 1.56 -10.30 1.42
N ASN A 244 0.28 -9.91 1.51
CA ASN A 244 -0.63 -10.28 2.59
C ASN A 244 -1.65 -11.29 2.05
N ILE A 245 -1.92 -12.35 2.80
CA ILE A 245 -2.85 -13.41 2.38
C ILE A 245 -4.29 -13.18 2.84
N GLY A 246 -4.53 -12.16 3.64
CA GLY A 246 -5.86 -11.80 4.08
C GLY A 246 -5.91 -11.12 5.43
N VAL A 247 -7.05 -10.50 5.69
CA VAL A 247 -7.36 -9.82 6.94
C VAL A 247 -8.68 -10.37 7.48
N VAL A 248 -8.69 -10.76 8.74
CA VAL A 248 -9.92 -11.09 9.47
C VAL A 248 -10.08 -10.08 10.60
N SER A 249 -11.18 -9.30 10.55
CA SER A 249 -11.35 -8.14 11.44
C SER A 249 -12.22 -8.48 12.66
N LEU A 250 -11.74 -8.08 13.83
CA LEU A 250 -12.49 -8.09 15.08
C LEU A 250 -13.46 -6.91 15.12
N HIS A 251 -14.68 -7.17 15.58
CA HIS A 251 -15.63 -6.14 15.96
C HIS A 251 -15.62 -6.01 17.49
N LEU A 252 -14.74 -5.16 18.02
CA LEU A 252 -14.44 -5.08 19.44
C LEU A 252 -15.67 -4.76 20.32
N PRO A 253 -16.56 -3.81 19.98
CA PRO A 253 -17.79 -3.58 20.75
C PRO A 253 -18.67 -4.82 20.88
N MET A 254 -18.80 -5.64 19.81
CA MET A 254 -19.55 -6.90 19.86
C MET A 254 -18.96 -7.90 20.86
N ILE A 255 -17.64 -7.93 20.97
CA ILE A 255 -16.94 -8.82 21.90
C ILE A 255 -17.19 -8.36 23.35
N LEU A 256 -17.11 -7.05 23.63
CA LEU A 256 -17.39 -6.51 24.95
C LEU A 256 -18.87 -6.72 25.36
N ALA A 257 -19.80 -6.43 24.43
CA ALA A 257 -21.22 -6.65 24.69
C ALA A 257 -21.54 -8.14 24.95
N LYS A 258 -20.90 -9.06 24.21
CA LYS A 258 -21.03 -10.50 24.44
C LYS A 258 -20.47 -10.90 25.81
N ALA A 259 -19.29 -10.42 26.18
CA ALA A 259 -18.69 -10.72 27.47
C ALA A 259 -19.62 -10.29 28.64
N ARG A 260 -20.19 -9.08 28.54
CA ARG A 260 -21.15 -8.56 29.52
C ARG A 260 -22.45 -9.40 29.58
N GLN A 261 -23.02 -9.76 28.44
CA GLN A 261 -24.20 -10.58 28.35
C GLN A 261 -24.01 -11.98 28.97
N GLU A 262 -22.84 -12.57 28.78
CA GLU A 262 -22.47 -13.90 29.27
C GLU A 262 -21.86 -13.87 30.70
N SER A 263 -21.68 -12.70 31.29
CA SER A 263 -20.98 -12.50 32.57
C SER A 263 -19.60 -13.14 32.62
N ARG A 264 -18.88 -13.00 31.51
CA ARG A 264 -17.51 -13.49 31.32
C ARG A 264 -16.52 -12.34 31.32
N ASP A 265 -15.26 -12.68 31.60
CA ASP A 265 -14.16 -11.72 31.41
C ASP A 265 -14.00 -11.34 29.93
N PHE A 266 -13.79 -10.05 29.68
CA PHE A 266 -13.66 -9.53 28.30
C PHE A 266 -12.44 -10.13 27.58
N TYR A 267 -11.31 -10.25 28.26
CA TYR A 267 -10.10 -10.77 27.64
C TYR A 267 -10.21 -12.26 27.33
N GLU A 268 -10.93 -13.05 28.12
CA GLU A 268 -11.21 -14.45 27.79
C GLU A 268 -12.03 -14.56 26.49
N VAL A 269 -13.03 -13.71 26.31
CA VAL A 269 -13.85 -13.71 25.08
C VAL A 269 -13.05 -13.19 23.90
N LEU A 270 -12.21 -12.17 24.09
CA LEU A 270 -11.32 -11.64 23.07
C LEU A 270 -10.31 -12.71 22.62
N ASP A 271 -9.67 -13.41 23.55
CA ASP A 271 -8.70 -14.48 23.27
C ASP A 271 -9.34 -15.61 22.48
N TYR A 272 -10.57 -15.98 22.80
CA TYR A 272 -11.31 -16.98 22.01
C TYR A 272 -11.45 -16.57 20.54
N TYR A 273 -11.78 -15.29 20.25
CA TYR A 273 -11.88 -14.81 18.87
C TYR A 273 -10.53 -14.67 18.18
N LEU A 274 -9.48 -14.26 18.91
CA LEU A 274 -8.12 -14.25 18.39
C LEU A 274 -7.65 -15.64 17.98
N GLU A 275 -7.92 -16.66 18.78
CA GLU A 275 -7.64 -18.07 18.44
C GLU A 275 -8.45 -18.55 17.22
N LEU A 276 -9.71 -18.12 17.06
CA LEU A 276 -10.48 -18.45 15.85
C LEU A 276 -9.86 -17.83 14.60
N ILE A 277 -9.42 -16.57 14.66
CA ILE A 277 -8.72 -15.91 13.55
C ILE A 277 -7.43 -16.64 13.24
N ARG A 278 -6.62 -16.98 14.25
CA ARG A 278 -5.41 -17.79 14.10
C ARG A 278 -5.68 -19.08 13.33
N LYS A 279 -6.69 -19.85 13.73
CA LYS A 279 -7.08 -21.07 13.04
C LYS A 279 -7.50 -20.85 11.58
N ILE A 280 -8.21 -19.76 11.29
CA ILE A 280 -8.56 -19.37 9.92
C ILE A 280 -7.28 -19.10 9.12
N HIS A 281 -6.34 -18.34 9.67
CA HIS A 281 -5.09 -18.02 9.00
C HIS A 281 -4.24 -19.26 8.74
N ILE A 282 -4.06 -20.16 9.72
CA ILE A 282 -3.35 -21.44 9.53
C ILE A 282 -3.99 -22.24 8.40
N ARG A 283 -5.32 -22.33 8.38
CA ARG A 283 -6.05 -23.04 7.32
C ARG A 283 -5.86 -22.37 5.96
N THR A 284 -5.82 -21.05 5.91
CA THR A 284 -5.56 -20.28 4.68
C THR A 284 -4.15 -20.55 4.17
N TYR A 285 -3.13 -20.53 5.03
CA TYR A 285 -1.75 -20.90 4.65
C TYR A 285 -1.68 -22.31 4.06
N ALA A 286 -2.33 -23.27 4.72
CA ALA A 286 -2.36 -24.66 4.26
C ALA A 286 -3.05 -24.78 2.89
N TYR A 287 -4.21 -24.14 2.72
CA TYR A 287 -4.96 -24.16 1.45
C TYR A 287 -4.19 -23.51 0.31
N LEU A 288 -3.67 -22.29 0.51
CA LEU A 288 -2.90 -21.59 -0.51
C LEU A 288 -1.61 -22.33 -0.86
N GLY A 289 -0.96 -22.97 0.12
CA GLY A 289 0.27 -23.74 -0.11
C GLY A 289 0.11 -24.90 -1.08
N GLU A 290 -1.10 -25.42 -1.26
CA GLU A 290 -1.40 -26.49 -2.21
C GLU A 290 -1.69 -26.00 -3.64
N MET A 291 -1.86 -24.67 -3.83
CA MET A 291 -2.10 -24.09 -5.15
C MET A 291 -0.85 -24.17 -6.02
N LYS A 292 -1.06 -24.34 -7.32
CA LYS A 292 0.02 -24.36 -8.32
C LYS A 292 0.38 -22.95 -8.75
N ALA A 293 1.64 -22.72 -9.10
CA ALA A 293 2.13 -21.46 -9.60
C ALA A 293 1.42 -20.98 -10.87
N SER A 294 0.89 -21.90 -11.67
CA SER A 294 0.08 -21.58 -12.86
C SER A 294 -1.20 -20.79 -12.57
N THR A 295 -1.63 -20.67 -11.30
CA THR A 295 -2.80 -19.85 -10.94
C THR A 295 -2.52 -18.35 -11.05
N ASN A 296 -1.26 -17.93 -10.90
CA ASN A 296 -0.82 -16.55 -11.11
C ASN A 296 0.65 -16.53 -11.56
N PRO A 297 0.94 -16.86 -12.84
CA PRO A 297 2.31 -16.96 -13.33
C PRO A 297 3.12 -15.66 -13.14
N LEU A 298 2.50 -14.50 -13.37
CA LEU A 298 3.18 -13.21 -13.21
C LEU A 298 3.78 -13.04 -11.80
N ALA A 299 3.03 -13.44 -10.77
CA ALA A 299 3.48 -13.32 -9.38
C ALA A 299 4.42 -14.45 -8.96
N TYR A 300 4.16 -15.69 -9.40
CA TYR A 300 4.79 -16.89 -8.86
C TYR A 300 5.89 -17.47 -9.75
N CYS A 301 5.91 -17.13 -11.05
CA CYS A 301 6.91 -17.64 -12.00
C CYS A 301 7.83 -16.54 -12.54
N GLU A 302 7.29 -15.31 -12.75
CA GLU A 302 7.99 -14.20 -13.40
C GLU A 302 8.60 -13.18 -12.40
N GLY A 303 8.69 -13.53 -11.13
CA GLY A 303 9.33 -12.69 -10.10
C GLY A 303 8.46 -11.55 -9.56
N GLY A 304 7.16 -11.52 -9.84
CA GLY A 304 6.25 -10.53 -9.28
C GLY A 304 6.22 -10.57 -7.75
N PHE A 305 6.30 -11.75 -7.15
CA PHE A 305 6.57 -11.92 -5.73
C PHE A 305 8.01 -12.35 -5.47
N TYR A 306 8.53 -12.00 -4.30
CA TYR A 306 9.87 -12.39 -3.86
C TYR A 306 10.02 -13.93 -3.84
N GLY A 307 11.02 -14.42 -4.53
CA GLY A 307 11.22 -15.86 -4.75
C GLY A 307 10.27 -16.48 -5.79
N GLY A 308 9.49 -15.68 -6.48
CA GLY A 308 8.50 -16.10 -7.49
C GLY A 308 9.10 -16.52 -8.82
N HIS A 309 10.00 -17.51 -8.81
CA HIS A 309 10.60 -18.13 -9.99
C HIS A 309 10.32 -19.64 -9.99
N LEU A 310 9.07 -20.00 -9.69
CA LEU A 310 8.60 -21.38 -9.66
C LEU A 310 8.23 -21.89 -11.05
N GLY A 311 8.32 -23.19 -11.25
CA GLY A 311 7.73 -23.84 -12.41
C GLY A 311 6.18 -23.78 -12.34
N LEU A 312 5.50 -23.72 -13.49
CA LEU A 312 4.03 -23.60 -13.57
C LEU A 312 3.27 -24.66 -12.77
N HIS A 313 3.84 -25.85 -12.60
CA HIS A 313 3.21 -26.96 -11.87
C HIS A 313 3.65 -27.08 -10.42
N ASP A 314 4.60 -26.25 -9.97
CA ASP A 314 5.06 -26.25 -8.59
C ASP A 314 4.01 -25.65 -7.66
N LYS A 315 4.00 -26.14 -6.40
CA LYS A 315 3.16 -25.56 -5.35
C LYS A 315 3.76 -24.26 -4.84
N ILE A 316 2.91 -23.27 -4.55
CA ILE A 316 3.36 -21.94 -4.07
C ILE A 316 3.79 -21.93 -2.60
N LYS A 317 3.70 -23.04 -1.90
CA LYS A 317 4.04 -23.17 -0.48
C LYS A 317 5.37 -22.50 -0.08
N PRO A 318 6.47 -22.62 -0.85
CA PRO A 318 7.74 -21.96 -0.51
C PRO A 318 7.67 -20.43 -0.44
N LEU A 319 6.76 -19.80 -1.18
CA LEU A 319 6.59 -18.32 -1.20
C LEU A 319 5.86 -17.83 0.05
N LEU A 320 5.04 -18.67 0.68
CA LEU A 320 4.20 -18.30 1.81
C LEU A 320 5.01 -17.97 3.08
N LYS A 321 6.28 -18.37 3.15
CA LYS A 321 7.17 -18.00 4.26
C LYS A 321 7.35 -16.47 4.42
N THR A 322 7.20 -15.71 3.34
CA THR A 322 7.32 -14.25 3.33
C THR A 322 5.97 -13.54 3.40
N ALA A 323 4.88 -14.30 3.34
CA ALA A 323 3.52 -13.78 3.36
C ALA A 323 3.09 -13.41 4.79
N THR A 324 2.27 -12.37 4.90
CA THR A 324 1.69 -11.94 6.18
C THR A 324 0.20 -12.25 6.19
N ALA A 325 -0.32 -12.70 7.33
CA ALA A 325 -1.76 -12.77 7.62
C ALA A 325 -2.11 -11.74 8.69
N SER A 326 -3.21 -11.01 8.53
CA SER A 326 -3.50 -9.86 9.38
C SER A 326 -4.71 -10.07 10.27
N PHE A 327 -4.56 -9.68 11.54
CA PHE A 327 -5.62 -9.52 12.52
C PHE A 327 -6.13 -8.09 12.39
N GLY A 328 -7.29 -7.92 11.77
CA GLY A 328 -7.90 -6.62 11.56
C GLY A 328 -8.59 -6.11 12.82
N ILE A 329 -8.56 -4.82 13.02
CA ILE A 329 -9.18 -4.16 14.17
C ILE A 329 -10.03 -3.00 13.69
N THR A 330 -11.24 -2.90 14.27
CA THR A 330 -12.19 -1.81 14.01
C THR A 330 -12.85 -1.37 15.30
N ALA A 331 -13.40 -0.17 15.31
CA ALA A 331 -14.29 0.35 16.33
C ALA A 331 -13.67 0.49 17.74
N PHE A 332 -12.42 0.94 17.83
CA PHE A 332 -11.80 1.22 19.13
C PHE A 332 -12.49 2.34 19.89
N ASN A 333 -12.94 3.38 19.19
CA ASN A 333 -13.69 4.46 19.81
C ASN A 333 -14.99 3.96 20.42
N GLU A 334 -15.75 3.16 19.70
CA GLU A 334 -17.02 2.56 20.17
C GLU A 334 -16.77 1.51 21.26
N LEU A 335 -15.63 0.82 21.25
CA LEU A 335 -15.21 -0.03 22.36
C LEU A 335 -15.03 0.78 23.65
N GLN A 336 -14.29 1.90 23.57
CA GLN A 336 -14.05 2.78 24.71
C GLN A 336 -15.37 3.40 25.21
N GLN A 337 -16.21 3.89 24.29
CA GLN A 337 -17.54 4.40 24.60
C GLN A 337 -18.42 3.35 25.31
N LEU A 338 -18.45 2.14 24.79
CA LEU A 338 -19.21 1.05 25.41
C LEU A 338 -18.65 0.69 26.80
N TYR A 339 -17.32 0.80 26.99
CA TYR A 339 -16.67 0.44 28.24
C TYR A 339 -17.01 1.41 29.37
N ASN A 340 -16.86 2.72 29.17
CA ASN A 340 -17.01 3.71 30.24
C ASN A 340 -17.74 5.00 29.84
N GLY A 341 -18.34 5.07 28.65
CA GLY A 341 -19.08 6.25 28.17
C GLY A 341 -18.22 7.40 27.69
N LYS A 342 -16.92 7.18 27.47
CA LYS A 342 -15.97 8.20 26.97
C LYS A 342 -15.43 7.85 25.61
N SER A 343 -15.13 8.87 24.81
CA SER A 343 -14.46 8.69 23.51
C SER A 343 -12.94 8.43 23.70
N LEU A 344 -12.26 8.03 22.61
CA LEU A 344 -10.79 7.91 22.62
C LEU A 344 -10.09 9.25 22.90
N VAL A 345 -10.75 10.36 22.63
CA VAL A 345 -10.22 11.71 22.88
C VAL A 345 -10.27 12.04 24.37
N GLU A 346 -11.33 11.60 25.06
CA GLU A 346 -11.54 11.85 26.49
C GLU A 346 -10.78 10.86 27.39
N ASP A 347 -10.70 9.61 26.97
CA ASP A 347 -10.02 8.54 27.70
C ASP A 347 -9.75 7.34 26.76
N GLY A 348 -8.50 7.14 26.41
CA GLY A 348 -8.07 6.04 25.52
C GLY A 348 -7.43 4.86 26.26
N GLN A 349 -7.34 4.87 27.58
CA GLN A 349 -6.51 3.92 28.32
C GLN A 349 -6.95 2.46 28.13
N PHE A 350 -8.25 2.19 28.26
CA PHE A 350 -8.76 0.83 28.05
C PHE A 350 -8.50 0.34 26.63
N ALA A 351 -8.70 1.19 25.63
CA ALA A 351 -8.41 0.85 24.23
C ALA A 351 -6.90 0.53 24.02
N LEU A 352 -6.00 1.29 24.64
CA LEU A 352 -4.55 1.02 24.62
C LEU A 352 -4.21 -0.31 25.29
N ASP A 353 -4.81 -0.63 26.43
CA ASP A 353 -4.59 -1.90 27.14
C ASP A 353 -5.06 -3.09 26.28
N VAL A 354 -6.19 -2.94 25.61
CA VAL A 354 -6.71 -3.96 24.66
C VAL A 354 -5.80 -4.11 23.46
N LEU A 355 -5.31 -3.00 22.89
CA LEU A 355 -4.36 -3.04 21.77
C LEU A 355 -3.07 -3.75 22.16
N LYS A 356 -2.54 -3.46 23.33
CA LYS A 356 -1.34 -4.13 23.86
C LYS A 356 -1.58 -5.63 24.03
N HIS A 357 -2.70 -6.03 24.63
CA HIS A 357 -3.06 -7.44 24.80
C HIS A 357 -3.14 -8.17 23.44
N ILE A 358 -3.81 -7.57 22.46
CA ILE A 358 -3.90 -8.15 21.09
C ILE A 358 -2.49 -8.29 20.49
N ASN A 359 -1.64 -7.27 20.65
CA ASN A 359 -0.28 -7.30 20.12
C ASN A 359 0.56 -8.42 20.77
N ASP A 360 0.48 -8.58 22.07
CA ASP A 360 1.21 -9.62 22.80
C ASP A 360 0.74 -11.02 22.35
N LYS A 361 -0.58 -11.24 22.20
CA LYS A 361 -1.14 -12.48 21.69
C LYS A 361 -0.73 -12.79 20.25
N VAL A 362 -0.80 -11.81 19.35
CA VAL A 362 -0.40 -11.99 17.95
C VAL A 362 1.09 -12.30 17.84
N ASN A 363 1.93 -11.68 18.68
CA ASN A 363 3.37 -12.01 18.74
C ASN A 363 3.61 -13.42 19.27
N GLN A 364 2.87 -13.87 20.28
CA GLN A 364 2.90 -15.25 20.75
C GLN A 364 2.55 -16.22 19.62
N PHE A 365 1.46 -16.00 18.90
CA PHE A 365 1.06 -16.83 17.77
C PHE A 365 2.11 -16.89 16.65
N LYS A 366 2.76 -15.76 16.39
CA LYS A 366 3.86 -15.69 15.41
C LYS A 366 5.02 -16.63 15.79
N GLU A 367 5.40 -16.65 17.05
CA GLU A 367 6.46 -17.52 17.54
C GLU A 367 6.06 -18.99 17.54
N GLU A 368 4.83 -19.33 17.93
CA GLU A 368 4.33 -20.69 17.99
C GLU A 368 4.13 -21.32 16.61
N ASP A 369 3.60 -20.56 15.65
CA ASP A 369 3.23 -21.10 14.33
C ASP A 369 4.34 -20.94 13.28
N GLY A 370 5.32 -20.07 13.51
CA GLY A 370 6.33 -19.71 12.52
C GLY A 370 5.77 -18.98 11.31
N HIS A 371 4.59 -18.35 11.46
CA HIS A 371 3.94 -17.54 10.43
C HIS A 371 4.05 -16.05 10.72
N LEU A 372 4.10 -15.23 9.66
CA LEU A 372 4.08 -13.78 9.81
C LEU A 372 2.65 -13.30 10.05
N TYR A 373 2.37 -12.95 11.30
CA TYR A 373 1.13 -12.29 11.66
C TYR A 373 1.36 -10.81 11.91
N ALA A 374 0.36 -9.99 11.61
CA ALA A 374 0.38 -8.56 11.88
C ALA A 374 -0.98 -8.08 12.38
N ILE A 375 -0.99 -7.02 13.17
CA ILE A 375 -2.20 -6.27 13.47
C ILE A 375 -2.41 -5.26 12.36
N TYR A 376 -3.66 -5.10 11.96
CA TYR A 376 -4.04 -4.19 10.91
C TYR A 376 -5.19 -3.28 11.33
N ALA A 377 -4.92 -1.97 11.38
CA ALA A 377 -5.96 -0.96 11.56
C ALA A 377 -6.83 -0.90 10.31
N THR A 378 -7.84 -1.77 10.25
CA THR A 378 -8.66 -1.98 9.06
C THR A 378 -9.38 -0.70 8.66
N PRO A 379 -9.21 -0.17 7.43
CA PRO A 379 -9.98 0.97 6.93
C PRO A 379 -11.47 0.63 6.78
N ALA A 380 -11.79 -0.58 6.39
CA ALA A 380 -13.08 -1.28 6.50
C ALA A 380 -14.34 -0.45 6.17
N GLU A 381 -14.29 0.40 5.16
CA GLU A 381 -15.31 1.39 4.82
C GLU A 381 -16.73 0.81 4.84
N ASN A 382 -17.02 -0.21 4.04
CA ASN A 382 -18.33 -0.87 4.02
C ASN A 382 -18.59 -1.75 5.26
N LEU A 383 -17.52 -2.33 5.83
CA LEU A 383 -17.63 -3.19 7.01
C LEU A 383 -18.06 -2.39 8.24
N CYS A 384 -17.63 -1.13 8.40
CA CYS A 384 -18.01 -0.28 9.51
C CYS A 384 -19.53 -0.04 9.58
N GLY A 385 -20.19 0.17 8.43
CA GLY A 385 -21.64 0.26 8.35
C GLY A 385 -22.36 -1.07 8.63
N LEU A 386 -21.80 -2.18 8.14
CA LEU A 386 -22.33 -3.51 8.42
C LEU A 386 -22.23 -3.86 9.92
N GLN A 387 -21.11 -3.53 10.54
CA GLN A 387 -20.87 -3.78 11.96
C GLN A 387 -21.87 -3.05 12.87
N VAL A 388 -22.22 -1.79 12.58
CA VAL A 388 -23.29 -1.09 13.30
C VAL A 388 -24.61 -1.82 13.19
N LYS A 389 -24.99 -2.25 11.98
CA LYS A 389 -26.24 -3.01 11.76
C LYS A 389 -26.24 -4.33 12.53
N GLN A 390 -25.14 -5.06 12.53
CA GLN A 390 -25.00 -6.30 13.29
C GLN A 390 -25.10 -6.06 14.80
N PHE A 391 -24.46 -5.00 15.30
CA PHE A 391 -24.55 -4.65 16.71
C PHE A 391 -26.00 -4.30 17.13
N ARG A 392 -26.67 -3.42 16.38
CA ARG A 392 -28.07 -3.03 16.62
C ARG A 392 -29.01 -4.21 16.64
N ASN A 393 -28.85 -5.13 15.70
CA ASN A 393 -29.70 -6.32 15.61
C ASN A 393 -29.60 -7.23 16.85
N LYS A 394 -28.42 -7.23 17.50
CA LYS A 394 -28.17 -8.14 18.61
C LYS A 394 -28.30 -7.47 19.99
N TYR A 395 -27.86 -6.24 20.11
CA TYR A 395 -27.73 -5.53 21.40
C TYR A 395 -28.50 -4.22 21.46
N GLY A 396 -29.21 -3.85 20.39
CA GLY A 396 -29.97 -2.62 20.31
C GLY A 396 -29.14 -1.38 19.99
N ILE A 397 -29.78 -0.23 20.16
CA ILE A 397 -29.13 1.08 19.92
C ILE A 397 -28.57 1.56 21.26
N ILE A 398 -27.28 1.85 21.26
CA ILE A 398 -26.55 2.43 22.39
C ILE A 398 -25.91 3.73 21.91
N GLU A 399 -26.13 4.79 22.66
CA GLU A 399 -25.61 6.13 22.38
C GLU A 399 -24.10 6.11 22.22
N ASN A 400 -23.57 6.79 21.19
CA ASN A 400 -22.16 6.87 20.82
C ASN A 400 -21.49 5.52 20.48
N VAL A 401 -22.23 4.41 20.43
CA VAL A 401 -21.73 3.08 20.07
C VAL A 401 -22.39 2.59 18.79
N SER A 402 -23.72 2.61 18.73
CA SER A 402 -24.48 2.04 17.62
C SER A 402 -25.63 2.92 17.12
N ASP A 403 -25.76 4.13 17.61
CA ASP A 403 -26.75 5.14 17.17
C ASP A 403 -26.36 5.84 15.86
N ARG A 404 -25.13 5.66 15.41
CA ARG A 404 -24.54 6.25 14.18
C ARG A 404 -24.61 5.27 13.00
N GLU A 405 -24.44 5.76 11.78
CA GLU A 405 -24.54 4.91 10.58
C GLU A 405 -23.36 3.95 10.40
N TYR A 406 -22.22 4.25 11.01
CA TYR A 406 -20.99 3.43 10.96
C TYR A 406 -20.19 3.58 12.25
N VAL A 407 -19.39 2.58 12.57
CA VAL A 407 -18.37 2.64 13.63
C VAL A 407 -17.09 3.27 13.09
N SER A 408 -16.22 3.75 13.98
CA SER A 408 -14.90 4.24 13.60
C SER A 408 -14.04 3.11 13.02
N ASN A 409 -13.19 3.44 12.05
CA ASN A 409 -12.26 2.48 11.46
C ASN A 409 -10.91 2.50 12.19
N GLY A 410 -10.26 1.35 12.24
CA GLY A 410 -8.94 1.19 12.83
C GLY A 410 -8.84 1.75 14.25
N PHE A 411 -7.85 2.59 14.49
CA PHE A 411 -7.54 3.23 15.77
C PHE A 411 -8.04 4.67 15.88
N HIS A 412 -8.88 5.11 14.97
CA HIS A 412 -9.32 6.50 14.91
C HIS A 412 -10.46 6.78 15.91
N CYS A 413 -10.47 8.01 16.43
CA CYS A 413 -11.66 8.59 17.03
C CYS A 413 -12.76 8.78 15.98
N HIS A 414 -13.98 8.98 16.42
CA HIS A 414 -15.09 9.24 15.49
C HIS A 414 -14.88 10.57 14.75
N VAL A 415 -15.35 10.65 13.51
CA VAL A 415 -15.17 11.82 12.64
C VAL A 415 -15.90 13.09 13.13
N THR A 416 -16.84 12.94 14.07
CA THR A 416 -17.56 14.07 14.69
C THR A 416 -16.85 14.65 15.91
N GLU A 417 -15.71 14.09 16.33
CA GLU A 417 -14.93 14.66 17.44
C GLU A 417 -14.33 16.00 17.05
N ASP A 418 -14.53 17.00 17.90
CA ASP A 418 -14.02 18.36 17.70
C ASP A 418 -12.58 18.45 18.17
N ILE A 419 -11.67 17.94 17.35
CA ILE A 419 -10.23 17.94 17.63
C ILE A 419 -9.43 18.49 16.43
N THR A 420 -8.33 19.13 16.75
CA THR A 420 -7.39 19.57 15.71
C THR A 420 -6.58 18.39 15.16
N PRO A 421 -6.01 18.50 13.94
CA PRO A 421 -5.11 17.48 13.41
C PRO A 421 -3.92 17.13 14.34
N ILE A 422 -3.40 18.14 15.08
CA ILE A 422 -2.29 17.96 16.03
C ILE A 422 -2.75 17.12 17.25
N GLN A 423 -3.95 17.37 17.74
CA GLN A 423 -4.50 16.58 18.87
C GLN A 423 -4.82 15.15 18.49
N LYS A 424 -5.04 14.90 17.20
CA LYS A 424 -5.33 13.56 16.68
C LYS A 424 -4.08 12.69 16.58
N GLN A 425 -2.91 13.29 16.41
CA GLN A 425 -1.61 12.60 16.36
C GLN A 425 -1.13 12.24 17.75
#